data_f7d0a915952af0b5eca4ca04989a45bb
#
_entry.id   f7d0a915952af0b5eca4ca04989a45bb
#
_cell.length_a   1.000
_cell.length_b   1.000
_cell.length_c   1.000
_cell.angle_alpha   90.00
_cell.angle_beta   90.00
_cell.angle_gamma   90.00
#
_symmetry.space_group_name_H-M   'P 1'
#
loop_
_entity.id
_entity.type
_entity.pdbx_description
1 polymer ?
#
loop_
_entity_poly.entity_id
_entity_poly.type
_entity_poly.pdbx_seq_one_letter_code
_entity_poly.pdbx_strand_id
1 'polypeptide(L)' 'MHELGTVFYVIREVEQVVEENHLTKVASVTLEIGEVSGIIPYYLTDCWQWAIQKSQYLKEAELKIETVPAVT' A
#
# COMPACT_ATOMS: atom_id res chain seq x y z
N MET A 1 -3.42 10.80 -11.92
CA MET A 1 -3.27 9.54 -11.20
C MET A 1 -3.88 9.63 -9.82
N HIS A 2 -4.52 8.59 -9.38
CA HIS A 2 -5.29 8.64 -8.13
C HIS A 2 -4.59 7.82 -7.05
N GLU A 3 -3.53 8.39 -6.47
CA GLU A 3 -2.74 7.71 -5.45
C GLU A 3 -3.59 7.27 -4.26
N LEU A 4 -4.54 8.11 -3.84
CA LEU A 4 -5.41 7.76 -2.73
C LEU A 4 -6.26 6.53 -3.04
N GLY A 5 -6.81 6.46 -4.26
CA GLY A 5 -7.57 5.29 -4.68
C GLY A 5 -6.72 4.03 -4.71
N THR A 6 -5.48 4.15 -5.18
CA THR A 6 -4.52 3.04 -5.19
C THR A 6 -4.26 2.56 -3.77
N VAL A 7 -4.04 3.48 -2.84
CA VAL A 7 -3.77 3.15 -1.44
C VAL A 7 -4.97 2.41 -0.84
N PHE A 8 -6.18 2.88 -1.04
CA PHE A 8 -7.36 2.21 -0.52
C PHE A 8 -7.54 0.82 -1.11
N TYR A 9 -7.22 0.66 -2.38
CA TYR A 9 -7.27 -0.66 -3.02
C TYR A 9 -6.29 -1.62 -2.35
N VAL A 10 -5.05 -1.17 -2.14
CA VAL A 10 -4.01 -1.98 -1.50
C VAL A 10 -4.42 -2.35 -0.09
N ILE A 11 -4.93 -1.39 0.68
CA ILE A 11 -5.37 -1.64 2.05
C ILE A 11 -6.45 -2.72 2.08
N ARG A 12 -7.42 -2.64 1.18
CA ARG A 12 -8.49 -3.64 1.13
C ARG A 12 -7.95 -5.02 0.83
N GLU A 13 -7.01 -5.12 -0.12
CA GLU A 13 -6.41 -6.41 -0.46
C GLU A 13 -5.63 -6.99 0.71
N VAL A 14 -4.87 -6.16 1.40
CA VAL A 14 -4.09 -6.61 2.56
C VAL A 14 -5.01 -7.02 3.69
N GLU A 15 -6.07 -6.28 3.94
CA GLU A 15 -7.03 -6.65 5.00
C GLU A 15 -7.69 -7.99 4.71
N GLN A 16 -7.96 -8.27 3.44
CA GLN A 16 -8.53 -9.55 3.06
C GLN A 16 -7.57 -10.69 3.39
N VAL A 17 -6.28 -10.52 3.08
CA VAL A 17 -5.25 -11.51 3.41
C VAL A 17 -5.14 -11.70 4.93
N VAL A 18 -5.19 -10.61 5.67
CA VAL A 18 -5.14 -10.64 7.13
C VAL A 18 -6.30 -11.47 7.69
N GLU A 19 -7.50 -11.25 7.17
CA GLU A 19 -8.68 -11.97 7.63
C GLU A 19 -8.63 -13.45 7.25
N GLU A 20 -8.19 -13.75 6.04
CA GLU A 20 -8.11 -15.12 5.56
C GLU A 20 -7.09 -15.94 6.34
N ASN A 21 -6.04 -15.31 6.84
CA ASN A 21 -4.97 -15.98 7.55
C ASN A 21 -5.02 -15.76 9.07
N HIS A 22 -6.08 -15.14 9.56
CA HIS A 22 -6.30 -14.89 10.99
C HIS A 22 -5.14 -14.13 11.64
N LEU A 23 -4.57 -13.18 10.90
CA LEU A 23 -3.51 -12.33 11.44
C LEU A 23 -4.11 -11.22 12.29
N THR A 24 -3.32 -10.67 13.21
CA THR A 24 -3.78 -9.60 14.08
C THR A 24 -3.13 -8.27 13.77
N LYS A 25 -2.02 -8.29 13.03
CA LYS A 25 -1.23 -7.09 12.79
C LYS A 25 -0.38 -7.26 11.55
N VAL A 26 -0.14 -6.16 10.85
CA VAL A 26 0.75 -6.13 9.69
C VAL A 26 1.89 -5.16 10.01
N ALA A 27 3.13 -5.62 9.90
CA ALA A 27 4.30 -4.81 10.18
C ALA A 27 4.68 -3.93 8.99
N SER A 28 4.58 -4.46 7.79
CA SER A 28 4.93 -3.72 6.58
C SER A 28 4.21 -4.28 5.37
N VAL A 29 4.07 -3.43 4.36
CA VAL A 29 3.54 -3.80 3.05
C VAL A 29 4.53 -3.30 2.01
N THR A 30 4.96 -4.18 1.13
CA THR A 30 5.84 -3.80 0.02
C THR A 30 5.01 -3.71 -1.24
N LEU A 31 5.09 -2.57 -1.91
CA LEU A 31 4.33 -2.32 -3.12
C LEU A 31 5.29 -2.11 -4.29
N GLU A 32 5.14 -2.92 -5.33
CA GLU A 32 5.93 -2.76 -6.54
C GLU A 32 5.17 -1.87 -7.51
N ILE A 33 5.85 -0.83 -8.00
CA ILE A 33 5.25 0.13 -8.91
C ILE A 33 6.06 0.16 -10.20
N GLY A 34 5.38 0.03 -11.34
CA GLY A 34 6.03 0.15 -12.62
C GLY A 34 6.54 1.56 -12.84
N GLU A 35 7.74 1.65 -13.40
CA GLU A 35 8.40 2.92 -13.66
C GLU A 35 7.58 3.86 -14.52
N VAL A 36 6.75 3.31 -15.40
CA VAL A 36 5.92 4.08 -16.33
C VAL A 36 4.48 4.26 -15.85
N SER A 37 4.19 3.91 -14.60
CA SER A 37 2.81 3.95 -14.10
C SER A 37 2.27 5.37 -13.90
N GLY A 38 3.17 6.35 -13.77
CA GLY A 38 2.76 7.71 -13.46
C GLY A 38 2.48 7.95 -11.97
N ILE A 39 2.62 6.93 -11.14
CA ILE A 39 2.43 7.08 -9.70
C ILE A 39 3.68 7.74 -9.10
N ILE A 40 3.46 8.72 -8.24
CA ILE A 40 4.53 9.42 -7.56
C ILE A 40 4.68 8.82 -6.16
N PRO A 41 5.80 8.13 -5.87
CA PRO A 41 5.96 7.42 -4.59
C PRO A 41 5.76 8.30 -3.36
N TYR A 42 6.21 9.55 -3.42
CA TYR A 42 6.04 10.47 -2.30
C TYR A 42 4.57 10.68 -1.96
N TYR A 43 3.74 10.91 -2.96
CA TYR A 43 2.31 11.11 -2.75
C TYR A 43 1.65 9.84 -2.26
N LEU A 44 2.10 8.69 -2.76
CA LEU A 44 1.57 7.41 -2.34
C LEU A 44 1.83 7.17 -0.85
N THR A 45 3.05 7.45 -0.41
CA THR A 45 3.44 7.30 0.99
C THR A 45 2.61 8.22 1.89
N ASP A 46 2.40 9.45 1.45
CA ASP A 46 1.63 10.43 2.19
C ASP A 46 0.17 9.98 2.34
N CYS A 47 -0.43 9.51 1.26
CA CYS A 47 -1.78 8.96 1.29
C CYS A 47 -1.88 7.74 2.19
N TRP A 48 -0.85 6.89 2.17
CA TRP A 48 -0.80 5.69 3.01
C TRP A 48 -0.85 6.06 4.49
N GLN A 49 -0.01 7.01 4.91
CA GLN A 49 0.04 7.43 6.30
C GLN A 49 -1.31 7.91 6.79
N TRP A 50 -2.04 8.62 5.92
CA TRP A 50 -3.36 9.10 6.27
C TRP A 50 -4.39 7.97 6.31
N ALA A 51 -4.36 7.11 5.32
CA ALA A 51 -5.40 6.09 5.13
C ALA A 51 -5.34 4.96 6.15
N ILE A 52 -4.13 4.55 6.56
CA ILE A 52 -3.99 3.41 7.49
C ILE A 52 -4.50 3.72 8.88
N GLN A 53 -4.68 4.98 9.23
CA GLN A 53 -5.23 5.34 10.54
C GLN A 53 -6.63 4.79 10.74
N LYS A 54 -7.32 4.46 9.67
CA LYS A 54 -8.67 3.94 9.71
C LYS A 54 -8.72 2.40 9.76
N SER A 55 -7.57 1.74 9.64
CA SER A 55 -7.51 0.28 9.62
C SER A 55 -7.02 -0.24 10.95
N GLN A 56 -7.75 -1.19 11.53
CA GLN A 56 -7.34 -1.76 12.80
C GLN A 56 -6.11 -2.66 12.68
N TYR A 57 -5.79 -3.14 11.49
CA TYR A 57 -4.65 -4.04 11.27
C TYR A 57 -3.40 -3.32 10.81
N LEU A 58 -3.55 -2.13 10.24
CA LEU A 58 -2.47 -1.46 9.50
C LEU A 58 -1.99 -0.16 10.13
N LYS A 59 -2.44 0.18 11.32
CA LYS A 59 -2.13 1.47 11.92
C LYS A 59 -0.63 1.76 12.03
N GLU A 60 0.17 0.71 12.21
CA GLU A 60 1.61 0.86 12.35
C GLU A 60 2.37 0.24 11.20
N ALA A 61 1.67 -0.14 10.12
CA ALA A 61 2.29 -0.78 8.99
C ALA A 61 3.11 0.22 8.17
N GLU A 62 4.34 -0.16 7.88
CA GLU A 62 5.22 0.64 7.04
C GLU A 62 4.98 0.32 5.57
N LEU A 63 4.90 1.33 4.73
CA LEU A 63 4.82 1.11 3.29
C LEU A 63 6.23 1.19 2.69
N LYS A 64 6.61 0.12 2.02
CA LYS A 64 7.87 0.05 1.28
C LYS A 64 7.54 0.04 -0.20
N ILE A 65 8.16 0.94 -0.95
CA ILE A 65 7.88 1.07 -2.37
C ILE A 65 9.10 0.66 -3.17
N GLU A 66 8.90 -0.27 -4.09
CA GLU A 66 9.95 -0.69 -5.03
C GLU A 66 9.51 -0.33 -6.43
N THR A 67 10.36 0.41 -7.13
CA THR A 67 10.08 0.78 -8.51
C THR A 67 10.66 -0.29 -9.43
N VAL A 68 9.81 -0.82 -10.29
CA VAL A 68 10.19 -1.85 -11.24
C VAL A 68 10.47 -1.20 -12.60
N PRO A 69 11.63 -1.46 -13.21
CA PRO A 69 11.96 -0.86 -14.48
C PRO A 69 10.97 -1.26 -15.58
N ALA A 70 10.78 -0.38 -16.53
CA ALA A 70 9.97 -0.71 -17.71
C ALA A 70 10.65 -1.82 -18.49
N VAL A 71 9.85 -2.79 -18.93
CA VAL A 71 10.34 -3.91 -19.75
C VAL A 71 9.89 -3.67 -21.19
N THR A 72 10.83 -3.67 -22.10
CA THR A 72 10.54 -3.46 -23.51
C THR A 72 10.72 -4.75 -24.31
#